data_7943be5708bed2908ccd62254df324bd
#
_entry.id   7943be5708bed2908ccd62254df324bd
#
_cell.length_a   1.000
_cell.length_b   1.000
_cell.length_c   1.000
_cell.angle_alpha   90.00
_cell.angle_beta   90.00
_cell.angle_gamma   90.00
#
_symmetry.space_group_name_H-M   'P 1'
#
loop_
_entity.id
_entity.type
_entity.pdbx_description
1 polymer ?
#
loop_
_entity_poly.entity_id
_entity_poly.type
_entity_poly.pdbx_seq_one_letter_code
_entity_poly.pdbx_strand_id
1 'polypeptide(L)'
;EKRPFFSNERICDVFCSGNLIEIGFLSRRCSRDLQGSCMMCDYGSVQDTHPVKVYLHEMDRILNAVDPAVNILLLCTNGSFLDNRQIEPELFYAVLERAEQCQIPVVEVETHYQDVTEEKLKLLKQLLPGKDIVIEMGLETIQHRYQKSVIMKDIDLAAYERTIRLIQSFGFQVDTNIMVGLPFLSPKEQVEDALNTIRWSFSHGARPVLFPINIKPYTLLMAAYHAGFYRPVSQWLLPLLLDMLPEKWLGQITVAWYGNREEIYDINGERVIFPSACPACSVNIKRFYDELPNISDGTERKERLRQLLSGSNCYCLSQTRREIFQEPEDTFEK
;
A
#
# COMPACT_ATOMS: atom_id res chain seq x y z
N GLU A 1 -10.59 7.12 21.75
CA GLU A 1 -10.88 7.81 20.46
C GLU A 1 -9.60 8.50 19.99
N LYS A 2 -8.85 7.84 19.12
CA LYS A 2 -7.72 8.48 18.44
C LYS A 2 -8.30 9.14 17.18
N ARG A 3 -8.56 10.44 17.25
CA ARG A 3 -8.85 11.23 16.05
C ARG A 3 -7.59 11.26 15.18
N PRO A 4 -7.67 11.02 13.87
CA PRO A 4 -6.56 11.31 12.99
C PRO A 4 -6.23 12.81 13.13
N PHE A 5 -4.93 13.12 13.23
CA PHE A 5 -4.44 14.48 13.37
C PHE A 5 -4.61 15.21 12.03
N PHE A 6 -5.74 15.88 11.84
CA PHE A 6 -5.90 16.83 10.73
C PHE A 6 -5.68 18.24 11.27
N SER A 7 -4.55 18.84 10.94
CA SER A 7 -4.45 20.30 10.93
C SER A 7 -5.27 20.82 9.75
N ASN A 8 -5.80 22.03 9.81
CA ASN A 8 -6.48 22.67 8.69
C ASN A 8 -5.54 22.94 7.48
N GLU A 9 -4.24 22.71 7.65
CA GLU A 9 -3.21 22.70 6.62
C GLU A 9 -2.52 21.35 6.73
N ARG A 10 -2.82 20.42 5.83
CA ARG A 10 -2.17 19.11 5.77
C ARG A 10 -0.75 19.30 5.28
N ILE A 11 0.22 19.07 6.17
CA ILE A 11 1.66 19.11 5.88
C ILE A 11 2.16 17.70 5.61
N CYS A 12 1.70 16.76 6.46
CA CYS A 12 2.02 15.35 6.35
C CYS A 12 0.74 14.52 6.58
N ASP A 13 0.64 13.40 5.87
CA ASP A 13 -0.26 12.33 6.24
C ASP A 13 0.44 11.39 7.21
N VAL A 14 -0.25 10.98 8.27
CA VAL A 14 0.30 10.09 9.28
C VAL A 14 -0.59 8.88 9.44
N PHE A 15 0.02 7.71 9.37
CA PHE A 15 -0.67 6.45 9.56
C PHE A 15 0.11 5.55 10.53
N CYS A 16 -0.59 4.86 11.43
CA CYS A 16 -0.02 3.87 12.34
C CYS A 16 -0.70 2.52 12.15
N SER A 17 0.09 1.48 11.99
CA SER A 17 -0.39 0.10 11.86
C SER A 17 0.55 -0.86 12.57
N GLY A 18 0.10 -1.43 13.68
CA GLY A 18 0.95 -2.29 14.50
C GLY A 18 2.21 -1.55 14.97
N ASN A 19 3.36 -2.06 14.55
CA ASN A 19 4.67 -1.52 14.87
C ASN A 19 5.25 -0.54 13.82
N LEU A 20 4.43 -0.13 12.84
CA LEU A 20 4.81 0.80 11.77
C LEU A 20 4.15 2.16 11.98
N ILE A 21 4.91 3.22 11.75
CA ILE A 21 4.41 4.58 11.52
C ILE A 21 4.82 5.04 10.12
N GLU A 22 3.84 5.49 9.34
CA GLU A 22 4.04 6.13 8.04
C GLU A 22 3.95 7.65 8.21
N ILE A 23 4.91 8.37 7.63
CA ILE A 23 4.90 9.82 7.49
C ILE A 23 4.99 10.15 6.00
N GLY A 24 3.85 10.52 5.42
CA GLY A 24 3.72 10.95 4.04
C GLY A 24 3.84 12.48 3.93
N PHE A 25 4.93 12.97 3.34
CA PHE A 25 5.15 14.39 3.13
C PHE A 25 4.34 14.87 1.93
N LEU A 26 3.36 15.73 2.16
CA LEU A 26 2.60 16.37 1.08
C LEU A 26 3.50 17.40 0.39
N SER A 27 4.15 16.95 -0.68
CA SER A 27 5.13 17.68 -1.44
C SER A 27 4.63 17.98 -2.86
N ARG A 28 5.50 18.03 -3.85
CA ARG A 28 5.13 18.26 -5.24
C ARG A 28 4.31 17.08 -5.79
N ARG A 29 3.48 17.36 -6.81
CA ARG A 29 2.64 16.38 -7.50
C ARG A 29 3.43 15.20 -8.03
N CYS A 30 2.81 14.02 -8.00
CA CYS A 30 3.37 12.85 -8.64
C CYS A 30 3.55 13.08 -10.15
N SER A 31 4.78 12.95 -10.64
CA SER A 31 5.10 13.16 -12.05
C SER A 31 4.44 12.15 -12.99
N ARG A 32 4.10 10.95 -12.49
CA ARG A 32 3.43 9.90 -13.27
C ARG A 32 1.95 10.17 -13.43
N ASP A 33 1.28 10.57 -12.37
CA ASP A 33 -0.13 10.93 -12.41
C ASP A 33 -0.34 12.15 -13.35
N LEU A 34 0.57 13.13 -13.30
CA LEU A 34 0.55 14.26 -14.25
C LEU A 34 0.70 13.84 -15.73
N GLN A 35 1.25 12.65 -15.99
CA GLN A 35 1.37 12.07 -17.33
C GLN A 35 0.15 11.23 -17.72
N GLY A 36 -0.90 11.20 -16.88
CA GLY A 36 -2.10 10.41 -17.10
C GLY A 36 -1.94 8.91 -16.77
N SER A 37 -0.96 8.56 -15.95
CA SER A 37 -0.80 7.21 -15.41
C SER A 37 -1.64 7.00 -14.15
N CYS A 38 -1.79 5.74 -13.73
CA CYS A 38 -2.39 5.37 -12.44
C CYS A 38 -3.85 5.83 -12.30
N MET A 39 -4.75 5.25 -13.10
CA MET A 39 -6.17 5.62 -13.17
C MET A 39 -6.93 5.64 -11.83
N MET A 40 -6.37 5.03 -10.78
CA MET A 40 -6.95 4.94 -9.43
C MET A 40 -6.32 5.91 -8.43
N CYS A 41 -5.24 6.63 -8.82
CA CYS A 41 -4.45 7.47 -7.92
C CYS A 41 -4.79 8.94 -8.12
N ASP A 42 -4.77 9.72 -7.05
CA ASP A 42 -5.07 11.15 -6.99
C ASP A 42 -3.84 12.01 -6.62
N TYR A 43 -2.67 11.42 -6.53
CA TYR A 43 -1.45 12.11 -6.08
C TYR A 43 -0.93 13.21 -7.03
N GLY A 44 -1.45 13.28 -8.24
CA GLY A 44 -1.23 14.41 -9.15
C GLY A 44 -2.14 15.62 -8.88
N SER A 45 -3.19 15.45 -8.08
CA SER A 45 -4.11 16.55 -7.74
C SER A 45 -3.59 17.43 -6.60
N VAL A 46 -2.61 16.96 -5.84
CA VAL A 46 -2.02 17.65 -4.67
C VAL A 46 -0.89 18.57 -5.11
N GLN A 47 -0.92 19.80 -4.64
CA GLN A 47 0.19 20.73 -4.83
C GLN A 47 0.26 21.72 -3.67
N ASP A 48 0.74 21.25 -2.51
CA ASP A 48 1.13 22.15 -1.45
C ASP A 48 2.61 21.93 -1.14
N THR A 49 3.39 22.99 -1.25
CA THR A 49 4.78 23.00 -0.80
C THR A 49 4.91 23.97 0.34
N HIS A 50 5.44 23.49 1.45
CA HIS A 50 5.72 24.26 2.63
C HIS A 50 7.25 24.50 2.77
N PRO A 51 7.68 25.50 3.51
CA PRO A 51 9.08 25.63 3.89
C PRO A 51 9.58 24.39 4.64
N VAL A 52 10.81 23.96 4.40
CA VAL A 52 11.40 22.74 5.02
C VAL A 52 11.20 22.70 6.54
N LYS A 53 11.38 23.84 7.23
CA LYS A 53 11.18 23.95 8.68
C LYS A 53 9.77 23.53 9.15
N VAL A 54 8.75 23.67 8.31
CA VAL A 54 7.36 23.32 8.64
C VAL A 54 7.20 21.81 8.62
N TYR A 55 7.73 21.12 7.59
CA TYR A 55 7.76 19.66 7.53
C TYR A 55 8.53 19.06 8.70
N LEU A 56 9.70 19.62 9.02
CA LEU A 56 10.53 19.13 10.15
C LEU A 56 9.85 19.32 11.49
N HIS A 57 9.20 20.46 11.71
CA HIS A 57 8.44 20.68 12.93
C HIS A 57 7.32 19.65 13.11
N GLU A 58 6.60 19.33 12.02
CA GLU A 58 5.56 18.32 12.06
C GLU A 58 6.13 16.92 12.25
N MET A 59 7.23 16.56 11.59
CA MET A 59 7.92 15.30 11.79
C MET A 59 8.41 15.15 13.24
N ASP A 60 9.04 16.17 13.80
CA ASP A 60 9.50 16.18 15.20
C ASP A 60 8.31 15.99 16.17
N ARG A 61 7.17 16.65 15.91
CA ARG A 61 5.95 16.50 16.70
C ARG A 61 5.43 15.07 16.67
N ILE A 62 5.42 14.45 15.47
CA ILE A 62 4.97 13.07 15.27
C ILE A 62 5.91 12.11 15.98
N LEU A 63 7.21 12.20 15.74
CA LEU A 63 8.22 11.30 16.33
C LEU A 63 8.28 11.38 17.86
N ASN A 64 8.05 12.55 18.44
CA ASN A 64 7.98 12.73 19.91
C ASN A 64 6.71 12.14 20.54
N ALA A 65 5.66 11.91 19.76
CA ALA A 65 4.38 11.35 20.21
C ALA A 65 4.20 9.86 19.83
N VAL A 66 5.17 9.26 19.14
CA VAL A 66 5.08 7.88 18.67
C VAL A 66 5.13 6.89 19.84
N ASP A 67 4.36 5.80 19.70
CA ASP A 67 4.39 4.69 20.66
C ASP A 67 5.79 4.04 20.65
N PRO A 68 6.43 3.80 21.82
CA PRO A 68 7.73 3.10 21.89
C PRO A 68 7.74 1.70 21.27
N ALA A 69 6.59 1.07 21.05
CA ALA A 69 6.49 -0.22 20.36
C ALA A 69 6.69 -0.11 18.84
N VAL A 70 6.64 1.09 18.27
CA VAL A 70 6.90 1.33 16.85
C VAL A 70 8.38 1.10 16.55
N ASN A 71 8.66 0.24 15.58
CA ASN A 71 10.03 -0.09 15.16
C ASN A 71 10.27 0.10 13.65
N ILE A 72 9.26 0.53 12.89
CA ILE A 72 9.37 0.84 11.46
C ILE A 72 8.88 2.27 11.23
N LEU A 73 9.72 3.10 10.61
CA LEU A 73 9.39 4.43 10.12
C LEU A 73 9.33 4.37 8.59
N LEU A 74 8.13 4.41 8.02
CA LEU A 74 7.93 4.53 6.58
C LEU A 74 7.90 6.01 6.19
N LEU A 75 8.78 6.38 5.27
CA LEU A 75 8.88 7.72 4.67
C LEU A 75 8.37 7.68 3.24
N CYS A 76 7.34 8.44 2.94
CA CYS A 76 6.77 8.55 1.61
C CYS A 76 6.45 9.99 1.22
N THR A 77 6.11 10.19 -0.04
CA THR A 77 5.61 11.44 -0.61
C THR A 77 4.39 11.14 -1.49
N ASN A 78 3.89 12.12 -2.20
CA ASN A 78 2.80 11.91 -3.17
C ASN A 78 3.17 10.99 -4.35
N GLY A 79 4.34 10.37 -4.37
CA GLY A 79 4.73 9.49 -5.46
C GLY A 79 6.04 8.75 -5.20
N SER A 80 7.18 9.44 -5.22
CA SER A 80 8.49 8.79 -5.09
C SER A 80 9.40 9.60 -4.19
N PHE A 81 9.75 9.05 -3.03
CA PHE A 81 10.63 9.70 -2.07
C PHE A 81 12.06 9.90 -2.61
N LEU A 82 12.49 9.07 -3.56
CA LEU A 82 13.81 9.20 -4.18
C LEU A 82 13.83 10.12 -5.42
N ASP A 83 12.69 10.69 -5.84
CA ASP A 83 12.63 11.61 -6.98
C ASP A 83 12.81 13.07 -6.53
N ASN A 84 13.94 13.67 -6.86
CA ASN A 84 14.23 15.08 -6.54
C ASN A 84 13.26 16.09 -7.19
N ARG A 85 12.44 15.65 -8.14
CA ARG A 85 11.35 16.48 -8.72
C ARG A 85 10.14 16.52 -7.81
N GLN A 86 9.99 15.56 -6.92
CA GLN A 86 8.85 15.40 -6.01
C GLN A 86 9.19 15.82 -4.58
N ILE A 87 10.40 15.55 -4.12
CA ILE A 87 10.92 16.05 -2.85
C ILE A 87 12.14 16.92 -3.10
N GLU A 88 12.17 18.11 -2.50
CA GLU A 88 13.33 18.99 -2.62
C GLU A 88 14.55 18.40 -1.92
N PRO A 89 15.77 18.55 -2.48
CA PRO A 89 16.97 18.01 -1.87
C PRO A 89 17.17 18.43 -0.40
N GLU A 90 16.89 19.69 -0.07
CA GLU A 90 17.01 20.20 1.30
C GLU A 90 16.07 19.45 2.25
N LEU A 91 14.80 19.23 1.86
CA LEU A 91 13.84 18.46 2.65
C LEU A 91 14.26 17.00 2.75
N PHE A 92 14.69 16.39 1.64
CA PHE A 92 15.15 15.01 1.60
C PHE A 92 16.27 14.75 2.62
N TYR A 93 17.33 15.57 2.61
CA TYR A 93 18.44 15.43 3.55
C TYR A 93 18.01 15.65 4.99
N ALA A 94 17.21 16.68 5.24
CA ALA A 94 16.77 17.03 6.59
C ALA A 94 15.84 15.96 7.20
N VAL A 95 14.98 15.33 6.40
CA VAL A 95 14.11 14.21 6.83
C VAL A 95 14.95 12.98 7.17
N LEU A 96 15.94 12.63 6.35
CA LEU A 96 16.83 11.49 6.63
C LEU A 96 17.69 11.72 7.86
N GLU A 97 18.16 12.93 8.11
CA GLU A 97 18.87 13.29 9.34
C GLU A 97 17.98 13.08 10.59
N ARG A 98 16.71 13.46 10.53
CA ARG A 98 15.75 13.19 11.62
C ARG A 98 15.46 11.70 11.78
N ALA A 99 15.34 10.97 10.69
CA ALA A 99 15.15 9.52 10.71
C ALA A 99 16.35 8.79 11.33
N GLU A 100 17.58 9.24 11.07
CA GLU A 100 18.79 8.69 11.73
C GLU A 100 18.80 8.96 13.24
N GLN A 101 18.42 10.17 13.64
CA GLN A 101 18.44 10.60 15.05
C GLN A 101 17.32 9.96 15.89
N CYS A 102 16.22 9.50 15.27
CA CYS A 102 15.12 8.89 16.02
C CYS A 102 15.48 7.48 16.54
N GLN A 103 14.74 7.00 17.55
CA GLN A 103 14.99 5.66 18.15
C GLN A 103 14.45 4.48 17.31
N ILE A 104 13.70 4.75 16.24
CA ILE A 104 13.10 3.69 15.41
C ILE A 104 14.20 3.02 14.60
N PRO A 105 14.39 1.68 14.69
CA PRO A 105 15.54 1.00 14.09
C PRO A 105 15.43 0.77 12.59
N VAL A 106 14.22 0.67 12.04
CA VAL A 106 13.98 0.38 10.62
C VAL A 106 13.48 1.64 9.93
N VAL A 107 14.11 2.04 8.84
CA VAL A 107 13.64 3.11 7.94
C VAL A 107 13.23 2.50 6.62
N GLU A 108 11.96 2.62 6.30
CA GLU A 108 11.36 2.20 5.04
C GLU A 108 11.13 3.43 4.15
N VAL A 109 11.41 3.31 2.86
CA VAL A 109 11.28 4.41 1.90
C VAL A 109 10.43 3.94 0.73
N GLU A 110 9.26 4.58 0.54
CA GLU A 110 8.41 4.31 -0.61
C GLU A 110 8.85 5.11 -1.83
N THR A 111 9.07 4.42 -2.97
CA THR A 111 9.60 5.04 -4.18
C THR A 111 9.17 4.31 -5.45
N HIS A 112 9.39 4.95 -6.60
CA HIS A 112 9.29 4.27 -7.89
C HIS A 112 10.60 3.54 -8.22
N TYR A 113 10.54 2.35 -8.80
CA TYR A 113 11.72 1.56 -9.15
C TYR A 113 12.70 2.29 -10.07
N GLN A 114 12.21 3.21 -10.93
CA GLN A 114 13.06 4.00 -11.83
C GLN A 114 13.89 5.08 -11.12
N ASP A 115 13.50 5.48 -9.91
CA ASP A 115 14.20 6.50 -9.14
C ASP A 115 15.23 5.88 -8.20
N VAL A 116 15.28 4.54 -8.13
CA VAL A 116 16.30 3.79 -7.38
C VAL A 116 17.56 3.69 -8.23
N THR A 117 18.60 4.39 -7.84
CA THR A 117 19.91 4.35 -8.47
C THR A 117 20.99 3.94 -7.46
N GLU A 118 22.13 3.47 -7.96
CA GLU A 118 23.26 3.11 -7.11
C GLU A 118 23.72 4.28 -6.22
N GLU A 119 23.71 5.52 -6.78
CA GLU A 119 24.04 6.73 -6.05
C GLU A 119 23.05 7.00 -4.91
N LYS A 120 21.75 6.81 -5.14
CA LYS A 120 20.73 6.98 -4.12
C LYS A 120 20.86 5.94 -3.01
N LEU A 121 21.16 4.68 -3.35
CA LEU A 121 21.36 3.63 -2.36
C LEU A 121 22.64 3.86 -1.53
N LYS A 122 23.75 4.31 -2.16
CA LYS A 122 24.95 4.74 -1.45
C LYS A 122 24.66 5.88 -0.48
N LEU A 123 23.88 6.86 -0.93
CA LEU A 123 23.48 8.00 -0.11
C LEU A 123 22.63 7.58 1.09
N LEU A 124 21.60 6.73 0.90
CA LEU A 124 20.81 6.20 2.01
C LEU A 124 21.68 5.46 3.03
N LYS A 125 22.60 4.60 2.56
CA LYS A 125 23.54 3.86 3.43
C LYS A 125 24.45 4.79 4.22
N GLN A 126 24.84 5.91 3.62
CA GLN A 126 25.70 6.92 4.25
C GLN A 126 24.93 7.77 5.28
N LEU A 127 23.68 8.13 4.98
CA LEU A 127 22.86 9.01 5.83
C LEU A 127 22.16 8.26 6.97
N LEU A 128 21.99 6.94 6.84
CA LEU A 128 21.30 6.07 7.80
C LEU A 128 22.20 4.91 8.28
N PRO A 129 23.41 5.18 8.80
CA PRO A 129 24.40 4.12 9.10
C PRO A 129 23.96 3.17 10.20
N GLY A 130 23.07 3.63 11.11
CA GLY A 130 22.57 2.85 12.25
C GLY A 130 21.23 2.19 12.00
N LYS A 131 20.66 2.26 10.79
CA LYS A 131 19.32 1.79 10.48
C LYS A 131 19.32 0.57 9.57
N ASP A 132 18.35 -0.31 9.78
CA ASP A 132 17.93 -1.27 8.76
C ASP A 132 17.09 -0.54 7.72
N ILE A 133 17.44 -0.70 6.43
CA ILE A 133 16.79 0.03 5.33
C ILE A 133 15.92 -0.91 4.51
N VAL A 134 14.70 -0.49 4.27
CA VAL A 134 13.73 -1.16 3.38
C VAL A 134 13.38 -0.21 2.25
N ILE A 135 13.37 -0.70 1.03
CA ILE A 135 12.87 0.04 -0.15
C ILE A 135 11.56 -0.59 -0.60
N GLU A 136 10.49 0.19 -0.46
CA GLU A 136 9.15 -0.19 -0.89
C GLU A 136 8.86 0.37 -2.28
N MET A 137 8.42 -0.50 -3.20
CA MET A 137 8.19 -0.10 -4.59
C MET A 137 6.86 -0.60 -5.13
N GLY A 138 6.11 0.27 -5.80
CA GLY A 138 4.85 -0.08 -6.46
C GLY A 138 5.06 -1.00 -7.66
N LEU A 139 4.62 -2.25 -7.55
CA LEU A 139 4.55 -3.26 -8.62
C LEU A 139 3.12 -3.39 -9.17
N GLU A 140 2.15 -3.33 -8.32
CA GLU A 140 0.70 -3.48 -8.52
C GLU A 140 0.31 -4.87 -9.05
N THR A 141 0.82 -5.27 -10.20
CA THR A 141 0.64 -6.57 -10.86
C THR A 141 1.81 -6.87 -11.79
N ILE A 142 2.11 -8.17 -11.99
CA ILE A 142 3.09 -8.62 -13.00
C ILE A 142 2.49 -8.76 -14.40
N GLN A 143 1.18 -8.65 -14.55
CA GLN A 143 0.52 -8.82 -15.83
C GLN A 143 0.59 -7.55 -16.68
N HIS A 144 1.47 -7.53 -17.68
CA HIS A 144 1.67 -6.37 -18.54
C HIS A 144 0.37 -5.83 -19.14
N ARG A 145 -0.56 -6.71 -19.54
CA ARG A 145 -1.88 -6.28 -20.06
C ARG A 145 -2.68 -5.49 -19.04
N TYR A 146 -2.61 -5.85 -17.74
CA TYR A 146 -3.32 -5.13 -16.67
C TYR A 146 -2.60 -3.85 -16.29
N GLN A 147 -1.26 -3.88 -16.25
CA GLN A 147 -0.46 -2.67 -16.04
C GLN A 147 -0.82 -1.59 -17.06
N LYS A 148 -0.88 -1.95 -18.34
CA LYS A 148 -1.09 -1.00 -19.43
C LYS A 148 -2.55 -0.60 -19.60
N SER A 149 -3.48 -1.56 -19.57
CA SER A 149 -4.87 -1.34 -19.98
C SER A 149 -5.84 -1.16 -18.82
N VAL A 150 -5.46 -1.54 -17.59
CA VAL A 150 -6.31 -1.46 -16.41
C VAL A 150 -5.83 -0.36 -15.48
N ILE A 151 -4.57 -0.43 -15.02
CA ILE A 151 -4.04 0.56 -14.07
C ILE A 151 -3.33 1.74 -14.72
N MET A 152 -3.07 1.67 -16.02
CA MET A 152 -2.38 2.71 -16.80
C MET A 152 -0.99 3.06 -16.24
N LYS A 153 -0.27 2.03 -15.75
CA LYS A 153 1.08 2.15 -15.20
C LYS A 153 1.97 1.12 -15.91
N ASP A 154 2.74 1.57 -16.88
CA ASP A 154 3.63 0.69 -17.65
C ASP A 154 4.92 0.41 -16.85
N ILE A 155 5.11 -0.84 -16.46
CA ILE A 155 6.25 -1.31 -15.67
C ILE A 155 7.08 -2.27 -16.51
N ASP A 156 8.34 -1.93 -16.76
CA ASP A 156 9.32 -2.87 -17.29
C ASP A 156 9.73 -3.85 -16.18
N LEU A 157 9.14 -5.06 -16.19
CA LEU A 157 9.44 -6.08 -15.18
C LEU A 157 10.91 -6.48 -15.14
N ALA A 158 11.61 -6.50 -16.28
CA ALA A 158 13.01 -6.84 -16.31
C ALA A 158 13.87 -5.72 -15.64
N ALA A 159 13.51 -4.46 -15.84
CA ALA A 159 14.13 -3.35 -15.13
C ALA A 159 13.79 -3.38 -13.63
N TYR A 160 12.54 -3.66 -13.29
CA TYR A 160 12.10 -3.80 -11.90
C TYR A 160 12.87 -4.91 -11.16
N GLU A 161 13.06 -6.07 -11.80
CA GLU A 161 13.85 -7.17 -11.26
C GLU A 161 15.33 -6.80 -11.08
N ARG A 162 15.93 -6.08 -12.05
CA ARG A 162 17.30 -5.54 -11.89
C ARG A 162 17.40 -4.59 -10.70
N THR A 163 16.38 -3.77 -10.47
CA THR A 163 16.31 -2.86 -9.33
C THR A 163 16.23 -3.62 -8.00
N ILE A 164 15.42 -4.68 -7.91
CA ILE A 164 15.39 -5.55 -6.72
C ILE A 164 16.81 -6.08 -6.41
N ARG A 165 17.49 -6.66 -7.41
CA ARG A 165 18.87 -7.17 -7.24
C ARG A 165 19.87 -6.08 -6.83
N LEU A 166 19.73 -4.89 -7.38
CA LEU A 166 20.57 -3.75 -7.00
C LEU A 166 20.35 -3.37 -5.53
N ILE A 167 19.12 -3.24 -5.06
CA ILE A 167 18.79 -2.93 -3.66
C ILE A 167 19.38 -4.00 -2.72
N GLN A 168 19.15 -5.27 -3.04
CA GLN A 168 19.66 -6.41 -2.27
C GLN A 168 21.18 -6.45 -2.20
N SER A 169 21.90 -6.00 -3.25
CA SER A 169 23.36 -5.93 -3.26
C SER A 169 23.94 -4.94 -2.24
N PHE A 170 23.11 -3.98 -1.77
CA PHE A 170 23.46 -3.07 -0.68
C PHE A 170 23.16 -3.63 0.72
N GLY A 171 22.56 -4.81 0.79
CA GLY A 171 22.08 -5.43 2.03
C GLY A 171 20.72 -4.88 2.50
N PHE A 172 20.02 -4.12 1.66
CA PHE A 172 18.70 -3.58 1.97
C PHE A 172 17.60 -4.59 1.66
N GLN A 173 16.49 -4.49 2.37
CA GLN A 173 15.30 -5.27 2.10
C GLN A 173 14.44 -4.60 1.02
N VAL A 174 13.60 -5.40 0.36
CA VAL A 174 12.71 -4.91 -0.68
C VAL A 174 11.29 -5.31 -0.34
N ASP A 175 10.40 -4.32 -0.34
CA ASP A 175 8.96 -4.52 -0.26
C ASP A 175 8.31 -4.14 -1.60
N THR A 176 7.27 -4.89 -2.00
CA THR A 176 6.58 -4.68 -3.29
C THR A 176 5.10 -4.48 -3.06
N ASN A 177 4.59 -3.31 -3.46
CA ASN A 177 3.18 -3.00 -3.37
C ASN A 177 2.40 -3.76 -4.43
N ILE A 178 1.44 -4.56 -3.99
CA ILE A 178 0.59 -5.40 -4.83
C ILE A 178 -0.86 -4.99 -4.64
N MET A 179 -1.52 -4.67 -5.73
CA MET A 179 -2.93 -4.31 -5.70
C MET A 179 -3.82 -5.55 -5.61
N VAL A 180 -4.75 -5.56 -4.67
CA VAL A 180 -5.76 -6.61 -4.52
C VAL A 180 -7.12 -6.08 -4.96
N GLY A 181 -7.71 -6.73 -5.97
CA GLY A 181 -8.99 -6.31 -6.52
C GLY A 181 -8.86 -5.37 -7.71
N LEU A 182 -7.99 -5.68 -8.67
CA LEU A 182 -7.83 -4.88 -9.90
C LEU A 182 -9.17 -4.58 -10.57
N PRO A 183 -9.42 -3.32 -10.99
CA PRO A 183 -10.68 -2.92 -11.61
C PRO A 183 -10.98 -3.71 -12.89
N PHE A 184 -12.28 -3.86 -13.18
CA PHE A 184 -12.78 -4.47 -14.43
C PHE A 184 -12.40 -5.94 -14.64
N LEU A 185 -11.85 -6.62 -13.64
CA LEU A 185 -11.61 -8.05 -13.63
C LEU A 185 -12.69 -8.76 -12.82
N SER A 186 -12.98 -10.01 -13.17
CA SER A 186 -13.80 -10.87 -12.32
C SER A 186 -13.11 -11.17 -11.00
N PRO A 187 -13.84 -11.47 -9.91
CA PRO A 187 -13.23 -11.82 -8.62
C PRO A 187 -12.22 -12.96 -8.71
N LYS A 188 -12.45 -13.95 -9.60
CA LYS A 188 -11.50 -15.03 -9.87
C LYS A 188 -10.19 -14.50 -10.46
N GLU A 189 -10.27 -13.69 -11.52
CA GLU A 189 -9.09 -13.08 -12.14
C GLU A 189 -8.33 -12.16 -11.17
N GLN A 190 -9.03 -11.41 -10.31
CA GLN A 190 -8.43 -10.55 -9.30
C GLN A 190 -7.58 -11.36 -8.31
N VAL A 191 -8.10 -12.52 -7.85
CA VAL A 191 -7.39 -13.42 -6.94
C VAL A 191 -6.20 -14.09 -7.65
N GLU A 192 -6.40 -14.61 -8.86
CA GLU A 192 -5.33 -15.25 -9.64
C GLU A 192 -4.17 -14.29 -9.93
N ASP A 193 -4.47 -13.06 -10.30
CA ASP A 193 -3.46 -12.02 -10.56
C ASP A 193 -2.66 -11.69 -9.30
N ALA A 194 -3.36 -11.43 -8.19
CA ALA A 194 -2.70 -11.14 -6.92
C ALA A 194 -1.83 -12.32 -6.44
N LEU A 195 -2.33 -13.56 -6.51
CA LEU A 195 -1.55 -14.76 -6.16
C LEU A 195 -0.27 -14.91 -7.00
N ASN A 196 -0.38 -14.68 -8.31
CA ASN A 196 0.76 -14.77 -9.21
C ASN A 196 1.78 -13.67 -8.91
N THR A 197 1.33 -12.46 -8.63
CA THR A 197 2.19 -11.33 -8.28
C THR A 197 2.88 -11.55 -6.93
N ILE A 198 2.17 -12.09 -5.92
CA ILE A 198 2.74 -12.48 -4.62
C ILE A 198 3.83 -13.55 -4.79
N ARG A 199 3.55 -14.60 -5.59
CA ARG A 199 4.54 -15.65 -5.86
C ARG A 199 5.78 -15.11 -6.54
N TRP A 200 5.59 -14.21 -7.50
CA TRP A 200 6.69 -13.56 -8.20
C TRP A 200 7.55 -12.74 -7.24
N SER A 201 6.95 -11.93 -6.37
CA SER A 201 7.67 -11.13 -5.37
C SER A 201 8.54 -12.01 -4.47
N PHE A 202 7.97 -13.06 -3.88
CA PHE A 202 8.73 -13.99 -3.05
C PHE A 202 9.84 -14.72 -3.82
N SER A 203 9.63 -15.06 -5.09
CA SER A 203 10.65 -15.71 -5.92
C SER A 203 11.86 -14.81 -6.20
N HIS A 204 11.69 -13.48 -6.06
CA HIS A 204 12.75 -12.49 -6.20
C HIS A 204 13.29 -11.97 -4.85
N GLY A 205 12.89 -12.60 -3.74
CA GLY A 205 13.34 -12.22 -2.40
C GLY A 205 12.76 -10.88 -1.92
N ALA A 206 11.65 -10.43 -2.49
CA ALA A 206 10.91 -9.26 -2.04
C ALA A 206 9.70 -9.67 -1.21
N ARG A 207 9.32 -8.85 -0.22
CA ARG A 207 8.14 -9.09 0.62
C ARG A 207 6.92 -8.36 0.03
N PRO A 208 5.77 -9.03 -0.09
CA PRO A 208 4.54 -8.40 -0.56
C PRO A 208 3.92 -7.46 0.47
N VAL A 209 3.53 -6.26 0.03
CA VAL A 209 2.61 -5.36 0.73
C VAL A 209 1.31 -5.33 -0.07
N LEU A 210 0.22 -5.79 0.54
CA LEU A 210 -1.06 -5.94 -0.16
C LEU A 210 -1.94 -4.71 0.05
N PHE A 211 -2.33 -4.09 -1.03
CA PHE A 211 -3.20 -2.92 -1.07
C PHE A 211 -4.58 -3.30 -1.63
N PRO A 212 -5.61 -3.48 -0.78
CA PRO A 212 -6.98 -3.56 -1.27
C PRO A 212 -7.33 -2.28 -2.01
N ILE A 213 -7.85 -2.42 -3.23
CA ILE A 213 -8.19 -1.24 -4.04
C ILE A 213 -9.27 -0.41 -3.38
N ASN A 214 -9.07 0.88 -3.34
CA ASN A 214 -10.08 1.87 -3.00
C ASN A 214 -10.35 2.80 -4.19
N ILE A 215 -11.47 3.51 -4.14
CA ILE A 215 -11.87 4.45 -5.18
C ILE A 215 -11.65 5.84 -4.61
N LYS A 216 -10.63 6.52 -5.13
CA LYS A 216 -10.29 7.89 -4.73
C LYS A 216 -11.01 8.90 -5.59
N PRO A 217 -11.42 10.04 -5.03
CA PRO A 217 -11.96 11.17 -5.77
C PRO A 217 -11.02 11.65 -6.89
N TYR A 218 -11.59 12.32 -7.89
CA TYR A 218 -10.87 12.90 -9.04
C TYR A 218 -10.08 11.90 -9.89
N THR A 219 -10.39 10.59 -9.77
CA THR A 219 -9.75 9.52 -10.55
C THR A 219 -10.68 9.01 -11.66
N LEU A 220 -10.11 8.39 -12.69
CA LEU A 220 -10.89 7.69 -13.71
C LEU A 220 -11.73 6.57 -13.11
N LEU A 221 -11.23 5.92 -12.04
CA LEU A 221 -11.95 4.87 -11.33
C LEU A 221 -13.21 5.42 -10.64
N MET A 222 -13.15 6.63 -10.05
CA MET A 222 -14.32 7.30 -9.49
C MET A 222 -15.34 7.66 -10.57
N ALA A 223 -14.89 8.12 -11.73
CA ALA A 223 -15.77 8.39 -12.86
C ALA A 223 -16.48 7.11 -13.35
N ALA A 224 -15.75 5.99 -13.43
CA ALA A 224 -16.33 4.69 -13.78
C ALA A 224 -17.34 4.19 -12.73
N TYR A 225 -17.08 4.43 -11.44
CA TYR A 225 -17.99 4.11 -10.36
C TYR A 225 -19.30 4.91 -10.45
N HIS A 226 -19.22 6.23 -10.63
CA HIS A 226 -20.41 7.09 -10.79
C HIS A 226 -21.20 6.75 -12.06
N ALA A 227 -20.54 6.33 -13.12
CA ALA A 227 -21.20 5.88 -14.34
C ALA A 227 -21.78 4.45 -14.26
N GLY A 228 -21.60 3.76 -13.14
CA GLY A 228 -22.07 2.38 -12.92
C GLY A 228 -21.27 1.29 -13.63
N PHE A 229 -20.11 1.62 -14.21
CA PHE A 229 -19.21 0.66 -14.87
C PHE A 229 -18.27 -0.06 -13.90
N TYR A 230 -18.13 0.42 -12.67
CA TYR A 230 -17.31 -0.19 -11.63
C TYR A 230 -18.04 -0.20 -10.29
N ARG A 231 -17.79 -1.23 -9.50
CA ARG A 231 -18.29 -1.34 -8.11
C ARG A 231 -17.13 -1.71 -7.18
N PRO A 232 -17.15 -1.24 -5.92
CA PRO A 232 -16.17 -1.65 -4.94
C PRO A 232 -16.12 -3.16 -4.81
N VAL A 233 -14.90 -3.70 -4.71
CA VAL A 233 -14.70 -5.15 -4.49
C VAL A 233 -15.24 -5.56 -3.11
N SER A 234 -15.50 -6.87 -2.96
CA SER A 234 -15.88 -7.41 -1.66
C SER A 234 -14.72 -7.32 -0.66
N GLN A 235 -15.01 -6.92 0.58
CA GLN A 235 -14.02 -6.99 1.66
C GLN A 235 -13.53 -8.43 1.93
N TRP A 236 -14.30 -9.45 1.53
CA TRP A 236 -13.91 -10.86 1.66
C TRP A 236 -12.85 -11.29 0.64
N LEU A 237 -12.59 -10.51 -0.40
CA LEU A 237 -11.61 -10.86 -1.42
C LEU A 237 -10.22 -11.11 -0.81
N LEU A 238 -9.74 -10.17 0.01
CA LEU A 238 -8.43 -10.26 0.63
C LEU A 238 -8.35 -11.40 1.69
N PRO A 239 -9.29 -11.60 2.62
CA PRO A 239 -9.27 -12.78 3.50
C PRO A 239 -9.23 -14.11 2.77
N LEU A 240 -10.02 -14.25 1.69
CA LEU A 240 -10.03 -15.47 0.87
C LEU A 240 -8.70 -15.66 0.11
N LEU A 241 -8.11 -14.58 -0.40
CA LEU A 241 -6.77 -14.60 -1.00
C LEU A 241 -5.71 -15.05 0.01
N LEU A 242 -5.70 -14.48 1.22
CA LEU A 242 -4.75 -14.83 2.27
C LEU A 242 -4.90 -16.30 2.69
N ASP A 243 -6.14 -16.83 2.71
CA ASP A 243 -6.36 -18.24 3.05
C ASP A 243 -5.79 -19.21 2.02
N MET A 244 -5.56 -18.79 0.79
CA MET A 244 -4.92 -19.60 -0.24
C MET A 244 -3.38 -19.62 -0.13
N LEU A 245 -2.79 -18.77 0.71
CA LEU A 245 -1.35 -18.66 0.87
C LEU A 245 -0.81 -19.64 1.91
N PRO A 246 0.43 -20.16 1.72
CA PRO A 246 1.08 -20.99 2.72
C PRO A 246 1.44 -20.18 3.97
N GLU A 247 1.38 -20.82 5.13
CA GLU A 247 1.65 -20.18 6.44
C GLU A 247 2.99 -19.45 6.49
N LYS A 248 4.04 -20.04 5.91
CA LYS A 248 5.37 -19.41 5.84
C LYS A 248 5.41 -18.04 5.12
N TRP A 249 4.46 -17.77 4.25
CA TRP A 249 4.36 -16.48 3.56
C TRP A 249 3.52 -15.47 4.34
N LEU A 250 2.49 -15.95 5.03
CA LEU A 250 1.60 -15.06 5.79
C LEU A 250 2.35 -14.23 6.82
N GLY A 251 3.37 -14.78 7.49
CA GLY A 251 4.19 -14.05 8.46
C GLY A 251 5.05 -12.93 7.85
N GLN A 252 5.25 -12.94 6.52
CA GLN A 252 6.08 -11.98 5.80
C GLN A 252 5.28 -10.98 4.95
N ILE A 253 3.96 -11.13 4.91
CA ILE A 253 3.07 -10.25 4.15
C ILE A 253 2.62 -9.09 5.04
N THR A 254 2.76 -7.89 4.53
CA THR A 254 2.11 -6.70 5.09
C THR A 254 0.79 -6.46 4.37
N VAL A 255 -0.23 -6.05 5.11
CA VAL A 255 -1.51 -5.59 4.56
C VAL A 255 -1.64 -4.10 4.85
N ALA A 256 -1.65 -3.30 3.82
CA ALA A 256 -1.91 -1.87 3.92
C ALA A 256 -3.42 -1.67 4.10
N TRP A 257 -3.88 -1.85 5.33
CA TRP A 257 -5.29 -1.78 5.67
C TRP A 257 -5.69 -0.39 6.13
N TYR A 258 -6.73 0.13 5.50
CA TYR A 258 -7.24 1.47 5.77
C TYR A 258 -8.51 1.49 6.63
N GLY A 259 -8.83 0.41 7.34
CA GLY A 259 -10.05 0.28 8.14
C GLY A 259 -10.17 1.29 9.28
N ASN A 260 -9.04 1.74 9.82
CA ASN A 260 -8.98 2.85 10.77
C ASN A 260 -9.11 4.23 10.10
N ARG A 261 -9.21 4.26 8.79
CA ARG A 261 -9.38 5.43 7.93
C ARG A 261 -10.76 5.47 7.29
N GLU A 262 -11.81 4.96 7.91
CA GLU A 262 -13.18 4.92 7.33
C GLU A 262 -13.77 6.27 6.94
N GLU A 263 -13.26 7.32 7.52
CA GLU A 263 -13.63 8.69 7.21
C GLU A 263 -12.52 9.42 6.48
N ILE A 264 -11.71 8.68 5.69
CA ILE A 264 -10.74 9.37 4.84
C ILE A 264 -11.50 10.10 3.75
N TYR A 265 -11.35 11.36 3.88
CA TYR A 265 -11.52 12.28 2.78
C TYR A 265 -10.15 12.38 2.10
N ASP A 266 -10.14 12.51 0.79
CA ASP A 266 -8.94 12.92 0.10
C ASP A 266 -8.50 14.30 0.60
N ILE A 267 -7.38 14.77 0.11
CA ILE A 267 -6.83 16.08 0.46
C ILE A 267 -7.78 17.26 0.15
N ASN A 268 -8.78 17.06 -0.73
CA ASN A 268 -9.76 18.08 -1.10
C ASN A 268 -11.07 17.95 -0.30
N GLY A 269 -11.13 17.01 0.65
CA GLY A 269 -12.31 16.77 1.48
C GLY A 269 -13.37 15.88 0.85
N GLU A 270 -13.09 15.22 -0.28
CA GLU A 270 -13.99 14.26 -0.92
C GLU A 270 -13.81 12.84 -0.34
N ARG A 271 -14.88 12.08 -0.31
CA ARG A 271 -14.89 10.77 0.35
C ARG A 271 -14.24 9.68 -0.52
N VAL A 272 -13.29 8.95 0.05
CA VAL A 272 -12.76 7.70 -0.51
C VAL A 272 -13.76 6.56 -0.30
N ILE A 273 -13.94 5.71 -1.30
CA ILE A 273 -14.83 4.54 -1.25
C ILE A 273 -13.99 3.28 -1.13
N PHE A 274 -14.24 2.52 -0.08
CA PHE A 274 -13.50 1.29 0.25
C PHE A 274 -14.22 0.02 -0.23
N PRO A 275 -13.51 -1.13 -0.27
CA PRO A 275 -14.15 -2.43 -0.39
C PRO A 275 -15.30 -2.60 0.60
N SER A 276 -16.36 -3.28 0.21
CA SER A 276 -17.59 -3.35 1.00
C SER A 276 -17.97 -4.79 1.40
N ALA A 277 -18.61 -4.92 2.56
CA ALA A 277 -19.30 -6.10 3.03
C ALA A 277 -20.60 -5.71 3.74
N CYS A 278 -21.43 -6.66 4.14
CA CYS A 278 -22.56 -6.32 5.01
C CYS A 278 -22.05 -5.81 6.37
N PRO A 279 -22.83 -5.00 7.11
CA PRO A 279 -22.36 -4.36 8.35
C PRO A 279 -21.75 -5.32 9.36
N ALA A 280 -22.39 -6.49 9.57
CA ALA A 280 -21.90 -7.50 10.52
C ALA A 280 -20.54 -8.09 10.11
N CYS A 281 -20.35 -8.39 8.83
CA CYS A 281 -19.08 -8.89 8.31
C CYS A 281 -17.99 -7.83 8.33
N SER A 282 -18.32 -6.60 7.97
CA SER A 282 -17.38 -5.47 7.96
C SER A 282 -16.72 -5.28 9.33
N VAL A 283 -17.49 -5.33 10.42
CA VAL A 283 -16.97 -5.22 11.80
C VAL A 283 -15.94 -6.32 12.10
N ASN A 284 -16.23 -7.57 11.73
CA ASN A 284 -15.34 -8.70 12.01
C ASN A 284 -14.08 -8.66 11.15
N ILE A 285 -14.20 -8.31 9.87
CA ILE A 285 -13.07 -8.18 8.95
C ILE A 285 -12.14 -7.05 9.41
N LYS A 286 -12.69 -5.90 9.81
CA LYS A 286 -11.91 -4.78 10.33
C LYS A 286 -11.12 -5.17 11.58
N ARG A 287 -11.77 -5.82 12.54
CA ARG A 287 -11.09 -6.30 13.74
C ARG A 287 -9.92 -7.23 13.39
N PHE A 288 -10.13 -8.15 12.46
CA PHE A 288 -9.06 -9.02 11.98
C PHE A 288 -7.87 -8.23 11.41
N TYR A 289 -8.12 -7.20 10.59
CA TYR A 289 -7.04 -6.38 10.02
C TYR A 289 -6.37 -5.47 11.04
N ASP A 290 -7.08 -5.00 12.05
CA ASP A 290 -6.49 -4.21 13.14
C ASP A 290 -5.57 -5.06 14.03
N GLU A 291 -5.86 -6.37 14.15
CA GLU A 291 -5.04 -7.32 14.91
C GLU A 291 -3.84 -7.85 14.11
N LEU A 292 -3.99 -8.01 12.79
CA LEU A 292 -3.03 -8.69 11.91
C LEU A 292 -1.59 -8.12 11.96
N PRO A 293 -1.36 -6.80 12.01
CA PRO A 293 0.00 -6.24 12.07
C PRO A 293 0.74 -6.59 13.37
N ASN A 294 0.03 -6.96 14.43
CA ASN A 294 0.62 -7.33 15.71
C ASN A 294 0.99 -8.83 15.78
N ILE A 295 0.68 -9.60 14.76
CA ILE A 295 0.95 -11.05 14.68
C ILE A 295 2.05 -11.28 13.66
N SER A 296 3.25 -11.63 14.10
CA SER A 296 4.38 -11.94 13.20
C SER A 296 4.41 -13.40 12.76
N ASP A 297 3.80 -14.32 13.53
CA ASP A 297 3.79 -15.74 13.21
C ASP A 297 2.73 -16.10 12.17
N GLY A 298 3.16 -16.70 11.08
CA GLY A 298 2.27 -17.05 9.96
C GLY A 298 1.26 -18.14 10.29
N THR A 299 1.57 -19.05 11.23
CA THR A 299 0.66 -20.08 11.68
C THR A 299 -0.47 -19.46 12.51
N GLU A 300 -0.12 -18.52 13.40
CA GLU A 300 -1.11 -17.78 14.17
C GLU A 300 -2.00 -16.92 13.25
N ARG A 301 -1.42 -16.23 12.26
CA ARG A 301 -2.21 -15.50 11.25
C ARG A 301 -3.19 -16.42 10.53
N LYS A 302 -2.74 -17.62 10.13
CA LYS A 302 -3.60 -18.61 9.47
C LYS A 302 -4.75 -19.08 10.36
N GLU A 303 -4.48 -19.31 11.63
CA GLU A 303 -5.52 -19.71 12.60
C GLU A 303 -6.55 -18.58 12.79
N ARG A 304 -6.12 -17.33 12.97
CA ARG A 304 -7.03 -16.18 13.09
C ARG A 304 -7.89 -16.02 11.83
N LEU A 305 -7.30 -16.22 10.66
CA LEU A 305 -8.01 -16.18 9.39
C LEU A 305 -9.07 -17.28 9.28
N ARG A 306 -8.73 -18.54 9.68
CA ARG A 306 -9.68 -19.64 9.73
C ARG A 306 -10.85 -19.35 10.69
N GLN A 307 -10.56 -18.77 11.85
CA GLN A 307 -11.60 -18.35 12.81
C GLN A 307 -12.53 -17.30 12.21
N LEU A 308 -11.99 -16.29 11.52
CA LEU A 308 -12.78 -15.29 10.81
C LEU A 308 -13.70 -15.94 9.76
N LEU A 309 -13.15 -16.81 8.91
CA LEU A 309 -13.87 -17.44 7.80
C LEU A 309 -14.92 -18.45 8.26
N SER A 310 -14.63 -19.24 9.30
CA SER A 310 -15.57 -20.24 9.86
C SER A 310 -16.64 -19.62 10.76
N GLY A 311 -16.30 -18.56 11.49
CA GLY A 311 -17.23 -17.83 12.34
C GLY A 311 -18.22 -16.95 11.58
N SER A 312 -18.06 -16.80 10.25
CA SER A 312 -18.88 -15.95 9.40
C SER A 312 -19.84 -16.77 8.56
N ASN A 313 -21.10 -16.84 8.99
CA ASN A 313 -22.17 -17.49 8.20
C ASN A 313 -23.04 -16.41 7.54
N CYS A 314 -22.52 -15.79 6.49
CA CYS A 314 -23.18 -14.69 5.81
C CYS A 314 -23.23 -14.90 4.30
N TYR A 315 -24.33 -14.44 3.69
CA TYR A 315 -24.54 -14.48 2.24
C TYR A 315 -23.41 -13.78 1.47
N CYS A 316 -22.90 -12.64 1.95
CA CYS A 316 -21.82 -11.91 1.24
C CYS A 316 -20.52 -12.71 1.16
N LEU A 317 -20.12 -13.47 2.19
CA LEU A 317 -18.99 -14.39 2.12
C LEU A 317 -19.25 -15.54 1.14
N SER A 318 -20.43 -16.15 1.24
CA SER A 318 -20.82 -17.26 0.34
C SER A 318 -20.88 -16.82 -1.10
N GLN A 319 -21.35 -15.60 -1.36
CA GLN A 319 -21.38 -15.01 -2.70
C GLN A 319 -19.95 -14.79 -3.23
N THR A 320 -19.08 -14.14 -2.45
CA THR A 320 -17.69 -13.90 -2.87
C THR A 320 -16.95 -15.22 -3.13
N ARG A 321 -17.18 -16.25 -2.31
CA ARG A 321 -16.61 -17.59 -2.55
C ARG A 321 -17.08 -18.18 -3.88
N ARG A 322 -18.35 -18.08 -4.21
CA ARG A 322 -18.87 -18.56 -5.50
C ARG A 322 -18.22 -17.83 -6.66
N GLU A 323 -18.13 -16.51 -6.59
CA GLU A 323 -17.55 -15.68 -7.64
C GLU A 323 -16.05 -15.97 -7.88
N ILE A 324 -15.32 -16.40 -6.83
CA ILE A 324 -13.89 -16.73 -6.94
C ILE A 324 -13.67 -18.16 -7.44
N PHE A 325 -14.45 -19.15 -6.92
CA PHE A 325 -14.13 -20.58 -7.06
C PHE A 325 -15.04 -21.34 -8.04
N GLN A 326 -16.14 -20.74 -8.49
CA GLN A 326 -16.98 -21.36 -9.51
C GLN A 326 -16.52 -20.93 -10.90
N GLU A 327 -16.48 -21.87 -11.84
CA GLU A 327 -16.40 -21.55 -13.26
C GLU A 327 -17.64 -20.76 -13.66
N PRO A 328 -17.52 -19.77 -14.58
CA PRO A 328 -18.71 -19.12 -15.13
C PRO A 328 -19.63 -20.22 -15.67
N GLU A 329 -20.90 -20.21 -15.29
CA GLU A 329 -21.89 -21.02 -15.97
C GLU A 329 -21.77 -20.67 -17.46
N ASP A 330 -21.57 -21.69 -18.31
CA ASP A 330 -21.60 -21.55 -19.76
C ASP A 330 -22.98 -21.01 -20.19
N THR A 331 -23.11 -19.70 -20.22
CA THR A 331 -24.31 -19.00 -20.67
C THR A 331 -24.43 -18.95 -22.19
N PHE A 332 -23.75 -19.84 -22.89
CA PHE A 332 -23.85 -20.00 -24.36
C PHE A 332 -24.59 -21.27 -24.77
N GLU A 333 -25.63 -21.69 -24.04
CA GLU A 333 -26.65 -22.57 -24.60
C GLU A 333 -28.04 -22.01 -24.29
N LYS A 334 -28.48 -21.06 -25.12
CA LYS A 334 -29.90 -20.95 -25.59
C LYS A 334 -30.00 -19.97 -26.77
#